data_e38f2bfccece935f97b85fd45b33daaa
#
_entry.id   e38f2bfccece935f97b85fd45b33daaa
#
_cell.length_a   1.000
_cell.length_b   1.000
_cell.length_c   1.000
_cell.angle_alpha   90.00
_cell.angle_beta   90.00
_cell.angle_gamma   90.00
#
_symmetry.space_group_name_H-M   'P 1'
#
loop_
_entity.id
_entity.type
_entity.pdbx_description
1 polymer ?
#
loop_
_entity_poly.entity_id
_entity_poly.type
_entity_poly.pdbx_seq_one_letter_code
_entity_poly.pdbx_strand_id
1 'polypeptide(L)'
;MPLIARSSSSNMFQGLDTMDLVVSRYDESANSIASYIGPILNITPLSGLTTRVIIYSTGQDEPKKLRDDLRHHIPFNVDVIVRQRPNVGRECAAFLHHITTGWQDLADHTLFMQAELHHSWSVRWRMQDYFVPNTGFLSLSDVSEYCSSWDQCWDHSTWSESSDVLGSIYSRASPTLRQGFTLTYRGQFIASRHRIHSQDKQLFQDLLDEFVNPRSMAHSSGYAEHPWLPGKSDSMDRPLFGYTIERLWGVLICDVPMYNWRIDAQVFCHLRLDQSCIPALRSCKTVNVLISVLVTH
;
A
#
# COMPACT_ATOMS: atom_id res chain seq x y z
N MET A 1 -28.22 -35.04 36.41
CA MET A 1 -28.33 -33.78 35.65
C MET A 1 -26.96 -33.39 35.19
N PRO A 2 -26.63 -33.45 33.89
CA PRO A 2 -25.34 -33.00 33.40
C PRO A 2 -25.39 -31.51 33.10
N LEU A 3 -24.40 -30.77 33.61
CA LEU A 3 -24.17 -29.36 33.35
C LEU A 3 -23.77 -29.18 31.90
N ILE A 4 -24.59 -28.49 31.12
CA ILE A 4 -24.28 -28.04 29.76
C ILE A 4 -23.27 -26.91 29.90
N ALA A 5 -22.02 -27.18 29.52
CA ALA A 5 -21.03 -26.16 29.35
C ALA A 5 -21.46 -25.28 28.16
N ARG A 6 -21.77 -24.02 28.41
CA ARG A 6 -21.93 -23.01 27.38
C ARG A 6 -20.54 -22.78 26.72
N SER A 7 -20.39 -23.22 25.49
CA SER A 7 -19.28 -22.81 24.68
C SER A 7 -19.40 -21.31 24.44
N SER A 8 -18.47 -20.55 24.98
CA SER A 8 -18.27 -19.14 24.61
C SER A 8 -17.77 -19.12 23.14
N SER A 9 -18.71 -18.87 22.21
CA SER A 9 -18.34 -18.43 20.87
C SER A 9 -17.63 -17.09 21.03
N SER A 10 -16.31 -17.11 21.01
CA SER A 10 -15.50 -15.91 20.89
C SER A 10 -15.89 -15.21 19.59
N ASN A 11 -16.42 -14.00 19.72
CA ASN A 11 -16.74 -13.10 18.61
C ASN A 11 -15.48 -12.88 17.76
N MET A 12 -15.40 -13.56 16.62
CA MET A 12 -14.32 -13.42 15.63
C MET A 12 -14.49 -12.19 14.72
N PHE A 13 -15.36 -11.26 15.07
CA PHE A 13 -15.53 -9.98 14.40
C PHE A 13 -15.40 -8.85 15.42
N GLN A 14 -14.19 -8.67 15.98
CA GLN A 14 -13.85 -7.35 16.50
C GLN A 14 -13.72 -6.44 15.27
N GLY A 15 -14.58 -5.42 15.19
CA GLY A 15 -14.57 -4.46 14.10
C GLY A 15 -13.21 -3.75 14.01
N LEU A 16 -12.89 -3.23 12.84
CA LEU A 16 -11.72 -2.38 12.65
C LEU A 16 -11.80 -1.21 13.62
N ASP A 17 -10.86 -1.11 14.53
CA ASP A 17 -10.82 -0.04 15.51
C ASP A 17 -10.01 1.17 15.00
N THR A 18 -8.98 0.94 14.15
CA THR A 18 -8.01 1.98 13.81
C THR A 18 -7.63 2.02 12.33
N MET A 19 -7.46 3.25 11.80
CA MET A 19 -6.98 3.52 10.44
C MET A 19 -5.96 4.66 10.44
N ASP A 20 -4.79 4.44 9.85
CA ASP A 20 -3.82 5.49 9.57
C ASP A 20 -3.86 5.91 8.10
N LEU A 21 -3.92 7.22 7.85
CA LEU A 21 -3.63 7.80 6.55
C LEU A 21 -2.19 8.32 6.58
N VAL A 22 -1.29 7.58 5.97
CA VAL A 22 0.14 7.92 5.89
C VAL A 22 0.41 8.64 4.59
N VAL A 23 0.81 9.91 4.70
CA VAL A 23 0.98 10.83 3.59
C VAL A 23 2.45 11.20 3.44
N SER A 24 3.02 10.95 2.26
CA SER A 24 4.33 11.48 1.88
C SER A 24 4.14 12.86 1.24
N ARG A 25 4.78 13.88 1.80
CA ARG A 25 4.67 15.28 1.38
C ARG A 25 6.04 15.88 1.10
N TYR A 26 6.15 16.69 0.03
CA TYR A 26 7.31 17.51 -0.27
C TYR A 26 7.03 18.98 0.09
N ASP A 27 6.31 19.71 -0.75
CA ASP A 27 6.03 21.14 -0.58
C ASP A 27 4.54 21.50 -0.79
N GLU A 28 3.67 20.51 -0.93
CA GLU A 28 2.24 20.71 -1.11
C GLU A 28 1.65 21.46 0.10
N SER A 29 0.78 22.44 -0.18
CA SER A 29 0.16 23.26 0.85
C SER A 29 -0.85 22.46 1.71
N ALA A 30 -1.09 22.90 2.93
CA ALA A 30 -2.11 22.30 3.81
C ALA A 30 -3.48 22.23 3.15
N ASN A 31 -3.88 23.27 2.39
CA ASN A 31 -5.15 23.29 1.67
C ASN A 31 -5.19 22.24 0.55
N SER A 32 -4.10 22.10 -0.22
CA SER A 32 -3.99 21.07 -1.25
C SER A 32 -4.12 19.67 -0.65
N ILE A 33 -3.35 19.36 0.38
CA ILE A 33 -3.39 18.07 1.09
C ILE A 33 -4.80 17.79 1.62
N ALA A 34 -5.43 18.77 2.28
CA ALA A 34 -6.77 18.62 2.84
C ALA A 34 -7.83 18.38 1.75
N SER A 35 -7.65 18.95 0.55
CA SER A 35 -8.57 18.72 -0.57
C SER A 35 -8.61 17.27 -1.05
N TYR A 36 -7.52 16.51 -0.87
CA TYR A 36 -7.48 15.08 -1.16
C TYR A 36 -7.91 14.23 0.02
N ILE A 37 -7.48 14.58 1.24
CA ILE A 37 -7.77 13.79 2.46
C ILE A 37 -9.23 13.94 2.89
N GLY A 38 -9.80 15.14 2.85
CA GLY A 38 -11.16 15.41 3.30
C GLY A 38 -12.22 14.50 2.67
N PRO A 39 -12.26 14.36 1.33
CA PRO A 39 -13.18 13.40 0.68
C PRO A 39 -12.95 11.94 1.07
N ILE A 40 -11.70 11.54 1.38
CA ILE A 40 -11.39 10.18 1.84
C ILE A 40 -11.95 9.96 3.25
N LEU A 41 -11.73 10.89 4.17
CA LEU A 41 -12.24 10.79 5.54
C LEU A 41 -13.77 10.68 5.64
N ASN A 42 -14.48 11.10 4.60
CA ASN A 42 -15.94 11.09 4.54
C ASN A 42 -16.53 9.85 3.86
N ILE A 43 -15.74 8.87 3.43
CA ILE A 43 -16.29 7.64 2.84
C ILE A 43 -16.90 6.74 3.91
N THR A 44 -17.99 6.04 3.54
CA THR A 44 -18.73 5.17 4.45
C THR A 44 -17.87 4.10 5.13
N PRO A 45 -16.96 3.40 4.43
CA PRO A 45 -16.11 2.38 5.05
C PRO A 45 -15.21 2.88 6.19
N LEU A 46 -14.91 4.17 6.27
CA LEU A 46 -14.14 4.76 7.38
C LEU A 46 -15.03 5.26 8.54
N SER A 47 -16.34 5.24 8.36
CA SER A 47 -17.26 5.68 9.41
C SER A 47 -17.15 4.76 10.63
N GLY A 48 -16.87 5.34 11.79
CA GLY A 48 -16.71 4.61 13.04
C GLY A 48 -15.30 4.14 13.36
N LEU A 49 -14.33 4.31 12.44
CA LEU A 49 -12.94 4.02 12.72
C LEU A 49 -12.27 5.18 13.46
N THR A 50 -11.39 4.86 14.40
CA THR A 50 -10.45 5.84 14.95
C THR A 50 -9.36 6.11 13.91
N THR A 51 -9.40 7.30 13.31
CA THR A 51 -8.53 7.66 12.20
C THR A 51 -7.46 8.64 12.62
N ARG A 52 -6.20 8.41 12.19
CA ARG A 52 -5.08 9.35 12.30
C ARG A 52 -4.58 9.72 10.91
N VAL A 53 -4.17 10.98 10.73
CA VAL A 53 -3.45 11.46 9.54
C VAL A 53 -2.00 11.71 9.93
N ILE A 54 -1.08 10.94 9.35
CA ILE A 54 0.34 11.00 9.64
C ILE A 54 1.07 11.49 8.39
N ILE A 55 1.62 12.70 8.45
CA ILE A 55 2.32 13.32 7.34
C ILE A 55 3.82 13.27 7.57
N TYR A 56 4.53 12.62 6.66
CA TYR A 56 5.97 12.66 6.56
C TYR A 56 6.37 13.77 5.58
N SER A 57 6.83 14.90 6.10
CA SER A 57 7.21 16.07 5.31
C SER A 57 8.70 16.09 5.07
N THR A 58 9.11 16.26 3.82
CA THR A 58 10.50 16.53 3.42
C THR A 58 10.71 17.97 2.97
N GLY A 59 9.65 18.79 2.96
CA GLY A 59 9.69 20.22 2.64
C GLY A 59 10.33 21.07 3.75
N GLN A 60 10.37 22.39 3.53
CA GLN A 60 11.03 23.35 4.43
C GLN A 60 10.09 23.91 5.52
N ASP A 61 8.79 23.61 5.45
CA ASP A 61 7.83 24.13 6.42
C ASP A 61 8.05 23.53 7.81
N GLU A 62 7.87 24.36 8.83
CA GLU A 62 7.88 23.89 10.21
C GLU A 62 6.73 22.88 10.43
N PRO A 63 7.00 21.67 10.97
CA PRO A 63 5.98 20.65 11.19
C PRO A 63 4.77 21.12 12.01
N LYS A 64 5.02 21.95 13.02
CA LYS A 64 3.96 22.51 13.86
C LYS A 64 3.05 23.43 13.05
N LYS A 65 3.63 24.33 12.25
CA LYS A 65 2.85 25.24 11.40
C LYS A 65 1.99 24.46 10.42
N LEU A 66 2.58 23.51 9.70
CA LEU A 66 1.85 22.67 8.74
C LEU A 66 0.70 21.89 9.43
N ARG A 67 0.96 21.33 10.61
CA ARG A 67 -0.08 20.65 11.39
C ARG A 67 -1.20 21.60 11.78
N ASP A 68 -0.89 22.77 12.27
CA ASP A 68 -1.88 23.75 12.73
C ASP A 68 -2.71 24.26 11.53
N ASP A 69 -2.08 24.49 10.38
CA ASP A 69 -2.78 24.85 9.13
C ASP A 69 -3.72 23.71 8.66
N LEU A 70 -3.29 22.45 8.72
CA LEU A 70 -4.13 21.31 8.36
C LEU A 70 -5.34 21.13 9.29
N ARG A 71 -5.19 21.41 10.58
CA ARG A 71 -6.29 21.30 11.55
C ARG A 71 -7.46 22.25 11.27
N HIS A 72 -7.28 23.27 10.47
CA HIS A 72 -8.36 24.12 9.99
C HIS A 72 -9.24 23.48 8.92
N HIS A 73 -8.76 22.40 8.30
CA HIS A 73 -9.42 21.73 7.17
C HIS A 73 -9.84 20.29 7.46
N ILE A 74 -9.24 19.66 8.46
CA ILE A 74 -9.49 18.26 8.83
C ILE A 74 -10.44 18.22 10.03
N PRO A 75 -11.42 17.29 10.08
CA PRO A 75 -12.32 17.15 11.21
C PRO A 75 -11.59 17.05 12.56
N PHE A 76 -12.09 17.70 13.60
CA PHE A 76 -11.45 17.81 14.91
C PHE A 76 -11.24 16.47 15.63
N ASN A 77 -12.02 15.46 15.31
CA ASN A 77 -11.94 14.11 15.85
C ASN A 77 -10.88 13.24 15.17
N VAL A 78 -10.22 13.76 14.13
CA VAL A 78 -9.10 13.09 13.44
C VAL A 78 -7.79 13.64 14.00
N ASP A 79 -6.91 12.77 14.49
CA ASP A 79 -5.60 13.21 14.95
C ASP A 79 -4.68 13.49 13.76
N VAL A 80 -3.98 14.64 13.81
CA VAL A 80 -3.04 15.07 12.75
C VAL A 80 -1.64 15.14 13.32
N ILE A 81 -0.75 14.32 12.78
CA ILE A 81 0.64 14.20 13.17
C ILE A 81 1.51 14.59 11.98
N VAL A 82 2.42 15.55 12.14
CA VAL A 82 3.40 15.93 11.12
C VAL A 82 4.80 15.62 11.62
N ARG A 83 5.56 14.88 10.84
CA ARG A 83 6.93 14.46 11.13
C ARG A 83 7.86 14.93 10.01
N GLN A 84 8.90 15.68 10.38
CA GLN A 84 9.93 16.09 9.43
C GLN A 84 10.86 14.92 9.12
N ARG A 85 11.25 14.81 7.84
CA ARG A 85 12.24 13.84 7.37
C ARG A 85 13.23 14.51 6.41
N PRO A 86 14.44 13.96 6.24
CA PRO A 86 15.29 14.31 5.12
C PRO A 86 14.59 14.06 3.78
N ASN A 87 14.86 14.88 2.78
CA ASN A 87 14.35 14.69 1.42
C ASN A 87 15.13 13.56 0.71
N VAL A 88 14.80 12.33 1.06
CA VAL A 88 15.47 11.12 0.58
C VAL A 88 14.44 10.04 0.31
N GLY A 89 14.54 9.39 -0.86
CA GLY A 89 13.79 8.18 -1.20
C GLY A 89 12.31 8.39 -1.49
N ARG A 90 11.86 9.65 -1.66
CA ARG A 90 10.47 9.99 -1.98
C ARG A 90 9.45 9.30 -1.06
N GLU A 91 8.28 8.95 -1.59
CA GLU A 91 7.20 8.26 -0.87
C GLU A 91 7.62 6.87 -0.38
N CYS A 92 8.42 6.12 -1.15
CA CYS A 92 8.82 4.76 -0.77
C CYS A 92 9.59 4.75 0.55
N ALA A 93 10.56 5.67 0.72
CA ALA A 93 11.28 5.77 1.99
C ALA A 93 10.39 6.27 3.15
N ALA A 94 9.40 7.11 2.88
CA ALA A 94 8.44 7.54 3.90
C ALA A 94 7.57 6.36 4.39
N PHE A 95 7.08 5.53 3.47
CA PHE A 95 6.26 4.37 3.78
C PHE A 95 7.05 3.28 4.51
N LEU A 96 8.24 2.93 4.01
CA LEU A 96 9.13 1.98 4.68
C LEU A 96 9.53 2.47 6.07
N HIS A 97 9.80 3.76 6.23
CA HIS A 97 10.08 4.34 7.54
C HIS A 97 8.88 4.21 8.50
N HIS A 98 7.66 4.49 8.02
CA HIS A 98 6.46 4.31 8.84
C HIS A 98 6.31 2.86 9.30
N ILE A 99 6.44 1.90 8.38
CA ILE A 99 6.35 0.47 8.68
C ILE A 99 7.41 0.06 9.70
N THR A 100 8.67 0.43 9.50
CA THR A 100 9.78 -0.03 10.32
C THR A 100 9.81 0.59 11.70
N THR A 101 9.54 1.90 11.82
CA THR A 101 9.55 2.61 13.11
C THR A 101 8.26 2.41 13.90
N GLY A 102 7.12 2.28 13.20
CA GLY A 102 5.82 2.03 13.79
C GLY A 102 5.47 0.56 13.98
N TRP A 103 6.41 -0.37 13.79
CA TRP A 103 6.15 -1.80 13.70
C TRP A 103 5.20 -2.36 14.76
N GLN A 104 5.35 -1.96 16.04
CA GLN A 104 4.49 -2.42 17.13
C GLN A 104 3.17 -1.65 17.24
N ASP A 105 3.10 -0.43 16.67
CA ASP A 105 2.01 0.53 16.84
C ASP A 105 1.25 0.82 15.54
N LEU A 106 1.44 -0.01 14.51
CA LEU A 106 0.69 0.11 13.25
C LEU A 106 -0.82 0.04 13.53
N ALA A 107 -1.59 0.88 12.89
CA ALA A 107 -3.04 0.78 12.87
C ALA A 107 -3.48 -0.56 12.25
N ASP A 108 -4.73 -0.99 12.51
CA ASP A 108 -5.26 -2.22 11.93
C ASP A 108 -5.21 -2.18 10.41
N HIS A 109 -5.43 -0.98 9.84
CA HIS A 109 -5.17 -0.69 8.43
C HIS A 109 -4.42 0.61 8.26
N THR A 110 -3.58 0.68 7.24
CA THR A 110 -2.86 1.88 6.84
C THR A 110 -3.09 2.16 5.36
N LEU A 111 -3.63 3.34 5.06
CA LEU A 111 -3.62 3.90 3.71
C LEU A 111 -2.31 4.64 3.50
N PHE A 112 -1.53 4.20 2.53
CA PHE A 112 -0.33 4.87 2.06
C PHE A 112 -0.66 5.70 0.82
N MET A 113 -0.25 6.98 0.80
CA MET A 113 -0.53 7.88 -0.31
C MET A 113 0.48 9.02 -0.40
N GLN A 114 0.58 9.63 -1.57
CA GLN A 114 1.27 10.91 -1.76
C GLN A 114 0.35 12.07 -1.37
N ALA A 115 0.91 13.22 -1.05
CA ALA A 115 0.15 14.42 -0.70
C ALA A 115 -0.72 14.93 -1.85
N GLU A 116 -0.28 14.71 -3.10
CA GLU A 116 -1.08 14.90 -4.31
C GLU A 116 -1.42 13.54 -4.90
N LEU A 117 -2.71 13.20 -4.91
CA LEU A 117 -3.19 11.91 -5.42
C LEU A 117 -3.26 11.89 -6.93
N HIS A 118 -2.64 10.87 -7.51
CA HIS A 118 -2.90 10.53 -8.90
C HIS A 118 -4.28 9.90 -9.02
N HIS A 119 -5.14 10.44 -9.89
CA HIS A 119 -6.50 9.94 -10.14
C HIS A 119 -7.30 9.74 -8.83
N SER A 120 -7.46 10.81 -8.06
CA SER A 120 -8.15 10.80 -6.75
C SER A 120 -9.55 10.16 -6.78
N TRP A 121 -10.23 10.18 -7.93
CA TRP A 121 -11.52 9.51 -8.15
C TRP A 121 -11.38 7.96 -8.00
N SER A 122 -10.30 7.38 -8.55
CA SER A 122 -10.02 5.94 -8.43
C SER A 122 -9.78 5.55 -6.98
N VAL A 123 -8.98 6.33 -6.23
CA VAL A 123 -8.73 6.09 -4.80
C VAL A 123 -10.04 6.03 -4.02
N ARG A 124 -10.90 7.06 -4.16
CA ARG A 124 -12.17 7.12 -3.44
C ARG A 124 -13.12 6.00 -3.83
N TRP A 125 -13.27 5.74 -5.13
CA TRP A 125 -14.13 4.68 -5.63
C TRP A 125 -13.68 3.31 -5.12
N ARG A 126 -12.38 2.99 -5.26
CA ARG A 126 -11.86 1.69 -4.80
C ARG A 126 -11.97 1.52 -3.29
N MET A 127 -11.75 2.57 -2.51
CA MET A 127 -11.97 2.52 -1.06
C MET A 127 -13.46 2.34 -0.72
N GLN A 128 -14.35 3.06 -1.41
CA GLN A 128 -15.79 2.98 -1.15
C GLN A 128 -16.37 1.59 -1.46
N ASP A 129 -15.93 0.97 -2.56
CA ASP A 129 -16.53 -0.26 -3.08
C ASP A 129 -15.82 -1.53 -2.61
N TYR A 130 -14.52 -1.44 -2.29
CA TYR A 130 -13.70 -2.63 -2.04
C TYR A 130 -13.03 -2.68 -0.67
N PHE A 131 -12.93 -1.56 0.05
CA PHE A 131 -12.36 -1.62 1.39
C PHE A 131 -13.37 -2.20 2.38
N VAL A 132 -12.97 -3.29 3.03
CA VAL A 132 -13.76 -4.01 4.04
C VAL A 132 -12.89 -4.34 5.26
N PRO A 133 -13.49 -4.68 6.41
CA PRO A 133 -12.78 -4.95 7.66
C PRO A 133 -11.63 -5.96 7.58
N ASN A 134 -11.72 -6.93 6.70
CA ASN A 134 -10.69 -7.95 6.53
C ASN A 134 -9.79 -7.74 5.29
N THR A 135 -9.78 -6.54 4.73
CA THR A 135 -8.86 -6.19 3.63
C THR A 135 -7.42 -6.40 4.07
N GLY A 136 -6.71 -7.31 3.42
CA GLY A 136 -5.28 -7.52 3.67
C GLY A 136 -4.42 -6.51 2.95
N PHE A 137 -4.63 -6.39 1.64
CA PHE A 137 -3.99 -5.41 0.76
C PHE A 137 -4.99 -4.97 -0.32
N LEU A 138 -5.01 -3.69 -0.64
CA LEU A 138 -5.85 -3.11 -1.69
C LEU A 138 -5.05 -2.05 -2.45
N SER A 139 -4.70 -2.32 -3.70
CA SER A 139 -4.16 -1.29 -4.59
C SER A 139 -5.26 -0.29 -4.93
N LEU A 140 -4.96 0.99 -4.84
CA LEU A 140 -5.90 2.09 -5.14
C LEU A 140 -5.64 2.73 -6.51
N SER A 141 -4.65 2.22 -7.24
CA SER A 141 -4.39 2.60 -8.63
C SER A 141 -5.47 2.02 -9.56
N ASP A 142 -5.76 2.76 -10.62
CA ASP A 142 -6.61 2.33 -11.75
C ASP A 142 -5.83 1.52 -12.78
N VAL A 143 -4.52 1.38 -12.60
CA VAL A 143 -3.61 0.65 -13.49
C VAL A 143 -2.99 -0.52 -12.74
N SER A 144 -2.90 -1.66 -13.40
CA SER A 144 -2.17 -2.84 -12.94
C SER A 144 -1.65 -3.62 -14.13
N GLU A 145 -0.49 -4.28 -13.97
CA GLU A 145 0.10 -5.17 -14.96
C GLU A 145 0.44 -6.51 -14.30
N TYR A 146 0.33 -7.58 -15.05
CA TYR A 146 0.62 -8.92 -14.57
C TYR A 146 1.94 -9.44 -15.14
N CYS A 147 2.81 -9.87 -14.26
CA CYS A 147 4.04 -10.58 -14.60
C CYS A 147 3.86 -12.09 -14.34
N SER A 148 4.06 -12.91 -15.35
CA SER A 148 3.98 -14.38 -15.22
C SER A 148 5.13 -14.95 -14.37
N SER A 149 6.27 -14.26 -14.35
CA SER A 149 7.46 -14.59 -13.57
C SER A 149 8.30 -13.33 -13.35
N TRP A 150 9.17 -13.34 -12.34
CA TRP A 150 10.03 -12.20 -12.02
C TRP A 150 11.15 -11.99 -13.06
N ASP A 151 11.59 -13.03 -13.74
CA ASP A 151 12.65 -12.98 -14.76
C ASP A 151 12.16 -12.47 -16.14
N GLN A 152 10.85 -12.33 -16.31
CA GLN A 152 10.21 -11.82 -17.53
C GLN A 152 9.24 -10.67 -17.24
N CYS A 153 9.48 -9.93 -16.16
CA CYS A 153 8.58 -8.88 -15.71
C CYS A 153 8.99 -7.51 -16.25
N TRP A 154 8.06 -6.84 -16.92
CA TRP A 154 8.16 -5.44 -17.33
C TRP A 154 6.75 -4.81 -17.40
N ASP A 155 6.65 -3.51 -17.39
CA ASP A 155 5.36 -2.82 -17.29
C ASP A 155 4.74 -2.46 -18.66
N HIS A 156 5.18 -3.11 -19.72
CA HIS A 156 4.76 -2.83 -21.10
C HIS A 156 4.93 -1.37 -21.54
N SER A 157 5.73 -0.59 -20.79
CA SER A 157 6.03 0.81 -21.04
C SER A 157 7.52 1.06 -20.92
N THR A 158 7.96 1.71 -19.87
CA THR A 158 9.36 2.15 -19.72
C THR A 158 10.12 1.45 -18.61
N TRP A 159 9.42 0.80 -17.69
CA TRP A 159 10.07 0.11 -16.57
C TRP A 159 10.34 -1.36 -16.89
N SER A 160 11.57 -1.77 -16.67
CA SER A 160 12.03 -3.16 -16.73
C SER A 160 13.18 -3.32 -15.75
N GLU A 161 12.95 -3.94 -14.63
CA GLU A 161 13.99 -4.16 -13.62
C GLU A 161 14.85 -5.38 -13.96
N SER A 162 16.08 -5.44 -13.42
CA SER A 162 16.93 -6.61 -13.59
C SER A 162 16.34 -7.83 -12.87
N SER A 163 16.52 -8.99 -13.50
CA SER A 163 16.06 -10.27 -12.94
C SER A 163 16.68 -10.57 -11.58
N ASP A 164 17.93 -10.15 -11.36
CA ASP A 164 18.64 -10.37 -10.10
C ASP A 164 18.04 -9.54 -8.95
N VAL A 165 17.71 -8.28 -9.19
CA VAL A 165 17.07 -7.40 -8.21
C VAL A 165 15.67 -7.90 -7.91
N LEU A 166 14.85 -8.18 -8.93
CA LEU A 166 13.50 -8.70 -8.75
C LEU A 166 13.50 -10.05 -8.05
N GLY A 167 14.38 -10.99 -8.46
CA GLY A 167 14.51 -12.30 -7.86
C GLY A 167 14.93 -12.24 -6.40
N SER A 168 15.84 -11.33 -6.05
CA SER A 168 16.26 -11.10 -4.67
C SER A 168 15.12 -10.60 -3.80
N ILE A 169 14.38 -9.57 -4.23
CA ILE A 169 13.24 -9.02 -3.47
C ILE A 169 12.14 -10.06 -3.38
N TYR A 170 11.79 -10.69 -4.50
CA TYR A 170 10.71 -11.66 -4.59
C TYR A 170 10.94 -12.89 -3.71
N SER A 171 12.14 -13.46 -3.74
CA SER A 171 12.47 -14.65 -2.94
C SER A 171 12.41 -14.38 -1.43
N ARG A 172 12.66 -13.15 -1.00
CA ARG A 172 12.55 -12.73 0.40
C ARG A 172 11.10 -12.45 0.81
N ALA A 173 10.34 -11.77 -0.05
CA ALA A 173 8.96 -11.39 0.24
C ALA A 173 7.98 -12.57 0.11
N SER A 174 8.23 -13.49 -0.82
CA SER A 174 7.32 -14.58 -1.17
C SER A 174 8.07 -15.88 -1.47
N PRO A 175 8.72 -16.49 -0.50
CA PRO A 175 9.56 -17.68 -0.72
C PRO A 175 8.78 -18.90 -1.23
N THR A 176 7.48 -18.92 -1.07
CA THR A 176 6.60 -20.03 -1.48
C THR A 176 5.90 -19.79 -2.82
N LEU A 177 5.84 -18.55 -3.30
CA LEU A 177 5.20 -18.22 -4.56
C LEU A 177 6.10 -18.60 -5.75
N ARG A 178 5.60 -19.54 -6.55
CA ARG A 178 6.22 -19.95 -7.81
C ARG A 178 5.44 -19.44 -9.04
N GLN A 179 4.44 -18.61 -8.82
CA GLN A 179 3.53 -18.10 -9.85
C GLN A 179 3.70 -16.59 -10.00
N GLY A 180 3.14 -16.05 -11.07
CA GLY A 180 3.24 -14.62 -11.37
C GLY A 180 2.58 -13.71 -10.34
N PHE A 181 2.83 -12.43 -10.47
CA PHE A 181 2.38 -11.38 -9.54
C PHE A 181 1.88 -10.16 -10.31
N THR A 182 1.18 -9.29 -9.60
CA THR A 182 0.67 -8.05 -10.19
C THR A 182 1.51 -6.86 -9.71
N LEU A 183 1.91 -6.02 -10.66
CA LEU A 183 2.55 -4.74 -10.39
C LEU A 183 1.53 -3.74 -9.86
N THR A 184 1.93 -2.97 -8.86
CA THR A 184 1.19 -1.83 -8.33
C THR A 184 1.76 -0.52 -8.89
N TYR A 185 0.99 0.54 -8.83
CA TYR A 185 1.39 1.83 -9.37
C TYR A 185 1.00 2.98 -8.46
N ARG A 186 1.70 4.12 -8.59
CA ARG A 186 1.37 5.41 -7.98
C ARG A 186 1.55 5.46 -6.47
N GLY A 187 2.09 4.43 -5.83
CA GLY A 187 2.30 4.43 -4.39
C GLY A 187 1.02 4.70 -3.58
N GLN A 188 -0.13 4.21 -4.05
CA GLN A 188 -1.44 4.41 -3.42
C GLN A 188 -2.06 3.05 -3.10
N PHE A 189 -2.09 2.68 -1.82
CA PHE A 189 -2.62 1.37 -1.41
C PHE A 189 -3.01 1.35 0.07
N ILE A 190 -3.87 0.40 0.43
CA ILE A 190 -4.16 0.05 1.83
C ILE A 190 -3.49 -1.28 2.15
N ALA A 191 -2.91 -1.37 3.35
CA ALA A 191 -2.36 -2.59 3.90
C ALA A 191 -2.83 -2.80 5.34
N SER A 192 -3.17 -4.03 5.71
CA SER A 192 -3.45 -4.36 7.10
C SER A 192 -2.15 -4.60 7.87
N ARG A 193 -2.15 -4.27 9.17
CA ARG A 193 -1.08 -4.62 10.10
C ARG A 193 -0.74 -6.11 10.03
N HIS A 194 -1.77 -6.97 9.94
CA HIS A 194 -1.58 -8.40 9.85
C HIS A 194 -0.73 -8.80 8.64
N ARG A 195 -0.98 -8.20 7.46
CA ARG A 195 -0.21 -8.48 6.25
C ARG A 195 1.21 -7.92 6.31
N ILE A 196 1.37 -6.73 6.84
CA ILE A 196 2.71 -6.16 7.06
C ILE A 196 3.51 -7.08 8.00
N HIS A 197 2.91 -7.53 9.12
CA HIS A 197 3.57 -8.41 10.08
C HIS A 197 3.74 -9.87 9.62
N SER A 198 3.10 -10.28 8.53
CA SER A 198 3.37 -11.60 7.94
C SER A 198 4.72 -11.65 7.22
N GLN A 199 5.33 -10.50 6.97
CA GLN A 199 6.67 -10.37 6.43
C GLN A 199 7.70 -10.21 7.54
N ASP A 200 8.96 -10.48 7.21
CA ASP A 200 10.06 -10.17 8.11
C ASP A 200 10.28 -8.65 8.15
N LYS A 201 10.29 -8.08 9.36
CA LYS A 201 10.63 -6.67 9.55
C LYS A 201 11.95 -6.28 8.90
N GLN A 202 12.94 -7.21 8.91
CA GLN A 202 14.25 -6.97 8.33
C GLN A 202 14.18 -6.71 6.82
N LEU A 203 13.23 -7.32 6.11
CA LEU A 203 12.99 -7.01 4.69
C LEU A 203 12.72 -5.52 4.47
N PHE A 204 11.80 -4.94 5.26
CA PHE A 204 11.47 -3.51 5.13
C PHE A 204 12.61 -2.60 5.59
N GLN A 205 13.39 -3.02 6.59
CA GLN A 205 14.57 -2.27 7.04
C GLN A 205 15.66 -2.22 5.97
N ASP A 206 15.96 -3.35 5.35
CA ASP A 206 16.95 -3.43 4.29
C ASP A 206 16.51 -2.63 3.06
N LEU A 207 15.23 -2.70 2.68
CA LEU A 207 14.69 -1.86 1.61
C LEU A 207 14.75 -0.37 1.93
N LEU A 208 14.52 0.02 3.19
CA LEU A 208 14.69 1.41 3.61
C LEU A 208 16.17 1.83 3.51
N ASP A 209 17.09 0.96 3.88
CA ASP A 209 18.54 1.24 3.78
C ASP A 209 18.99 1.46 2.35
N GLU A 210 18.41 0.74 1.38
CA GLU A 210 18.66 0.98 -0.05
C GLU A 210 18.35 2.43 -0.46
N PHE A 211 17.36 3.07 0.15
CA PHE A 211 17.01 4.47 -0.14
C PHE A 211 17.85 5.50 0.59
N VAL A 212 18.23 5.21 1.85
CA VAL A 212 18.84 6.24 2.71
C VAL A 212 20.36 6.15 2.80
N ASN A 213 20.94 5.03 2.40
CA ASN A 213 22.38 4.81 2.38
C ASN A 213 22.95 5.18 1.00
N PRO A 214 23.75 6.25 0.89
CA PRO A 214 24.30 6.67 -0.41
C PRO A 214 25.30 5.67 -1.01
N ARG A 215 25.66 4.61 -0.27
CA ARG A 215 26.55 3.54 -0.75
C ARG A 215 25.81 2.25 -1.05
N SER A 216 24.50 2.26 -1.01
CA SER A 216 23.67 1.09 -1.30
C SER A 216 23.74 0.70 -2.79
N MET A 217 23.21 -0.46 -3.12
CA MET A 217 23.07 -0.92 -4.51
C MET A 217 22.23 0.09 -5.32
N ALA A 218 21.15 0.61 -4.74
CA ALA A 218 20.22 1.52 -5.39
C ALA A 218 20.88 2.83 -5.89
N HIS A 219 21.99 3.26 -5.28
CA HIS A 219 22.75 4.45 -5.65
C HIS A 219 24.10 4.15 -6.29
N SER A 220 24.38 2.88 -6.61
CA SER A 220 25.60 2.49 -7.30
C SER A 220 25.56 2.93 -8.78
N SER A 221 26.72 3.22 -9.37
CA SER A 221 26.80 3.56 -10.79
C SER A 221 26.28 2.43 -11.67
N GLY A 222 26.53 1.16 -11.32
CA GLY A 222 26.04 0.01 -12.05
C GLY A 222 24.52 -0.10 -12.07
N TYR A 223 23.83 0.34 -11.01
CA TYR A 223 22.38 0.41 -10.98
C TYR A 223 21.83 1.69 -11.63
N ALA A 224 22.45 2.83 -11.38
CA ALA A 224 22.00 4.14 -11.87
C ALA A 224 22.11 4.29 -13.40
N GLU A 225 22.98 3.51 -14.07
CA GLU A 225 23.11 3.45 -15.52
C GLU A 225 22.08 2.55 -16.21
N HIS A 226 21.05 2.13 -15.50
CA HIS A 226 20.05 1.20 -16.03
C HIS A 226 19.31 1.77 -17.25
N PRO A 227 19.30 1.06 -18.39
CA PRO A 227 18.78 1.59 -19.65
C PRO A 227 17.26 1.73 -19.72
N TRP A 228 16.52 1.14 -18.77
CA TRP A 228 15.05 1.11 -18.75
C TRP A 228 14.38 2.44 -18.33
N LEU A 229 15.16 3.44 -17.89
CA LEU A 229 14.64 4.79 -17.62
C LEU A 229 15.44 5.86 -18.38
N PRO A 230 15.34 5.90 -19.72
CA PRO A 230 16.08 6.86 -20.50
C PRO A 230 15.78 8.31 -20.08
N GLY A 231 16.83 9.11 -19.91
CA GLY A 231 16.72 10.51 -19.50
C GLY A 231 16.39 10.74 -18.01
N LYS A 232 16.38 9.68 -17.19
CA LYS A 232 16.33 9.79 -15.73
C LYS A 232 17.72 9.59 -15.14
N SER A 233 18.02 10.33 -14.08
CA SER A 233 19.25 10.18 -13.29
C SER A 233 18.87 9.83 -11.87
N ASP A 234 19.69 9.01 -11.22
CA ASP A 234 19.56 8.71 -9.81
C ASP A 234 19.97 9.90 -8.94
N SER A 235 19.30 10.06 -7.83
CA SER A 235 19.69 10.96 -6.76
C SER A 235 19.01 10.54 -5.44
N MET A 236 19.57 10.97 -4.31
CA MET A 236 19.01 10.62 -3.00
C MET A 236 17.55 11.06 -2.85
N ASP A 237 17.16 12.19 -3.43
CA ASP A 237 15.79 12.71 -3.38
C ASP A 237 14.88 12.11 -4.47
N ARG A 238 15.44 11.52 -5.53
CA ARG A 238 14.71 10.90 -6.65
C ARG A 238 15.38 9.60 -7.10
N PRO A 239 15.44 8.59 -6.23
CA PRO A 239 16.12 7.34 -6.56
C PRO A 239 15.37 6.56 -7.66
N LEU A 240 16.11 6.01 -8.60
CA LEU A 240 15.56 5.14 -9.65
C LEU A 240 14.90 3.88 -9.06
N PHE A 241 15.47 3.35 -7.99
CA PHE A 241 14.93 2.21 -7.25
C PHE A 241 13.49 2.44 -6.72
N GLY A 242 13.09 3.70 -6.56
CA GLY A 242 11.72 4.06 -6.18
C GLY A 242 10.68 3.53 -7.16
N TYR A 243 10.98 3.52 -8.46
CA TYR A 243 10.08 2.98 -9.48
C TYR A 243 9.89 1.46 -9.33
N THR A 244 10.90 0.75 -8.90
CA THR A 244 10.84 -0.70 -8.64
C THR A 244 10.00 -1.00 -7.40
N ILE A 245 10.25 -0.30 -6.30
CA ILE A 245 9.47 -0.51 -5.07
C ILE A 245 8.01 -0.08 -5.22
N GLU A 246 7.73 1.00 -5.96
CA GLU A 246 6.36 1.41 -6.31
C GLU A 246 5.58 0.25 -6.95
N ARG A 247 6.21 -0.52 -7.83
CA ARG A 247 5.59 -1.65 -8.52
C ARG A 247 5.46 -2.91 -7.67
N LEU A 248 6.26 -3.05 -6.63
CA LEU A 248 6.36 -4.26 -5.84
C LEU A 248 5.57 -4.23 -4.52
N TRP A 249 4.84 -3.18 -4.18
CA TRP A 249 4.08 -3.13 -2.93
C TRP A 249 3.13 -4.33 -2.76
N GLY A 250 2.50 -4.77 -3.86
CA GLY A 250 1.67 -5.98 -3.85
C GLY A 250 2.46 -7.23 -3.48
N VAL A 251 3.68 -7.39 -3.99
CA VAL A 251 4.59 -8.51 -3.66
C VAL A 251 5.07 -8.43 -2.22
N LEU A 252 5.47 -7.23 -1.78
CA LEU A 252 6.02 -7.00 -0.45
C LEU A 252 5.02 -7.23 0.69
N ILE A 253 3.73 -7.10 0.43
CA ILE A 253 2.69 -7.14 1.48
C ILE A 253 1.71 -8.30 1.27
N CYS A 254 1.53 -8.75 0.03
CA CYS A 254 0.52 -9.73 -0.35
C CYS A 254 1.16 -11.04 -0.79
N ASP A 255 1.48 -11.93 0.15
CA ASP A 255 2.02 -13.27 -0.11
C ASP A 255 0.92 -14.26 -0.51
N VAL A 256 0.14 -13.98 -1.58
CA VAL A 256 -0.91 -14.89 -2.04
C VAL A 256 -0.84 -15.08 -3.56
N PRO A 257 -0.83 -16.32 -4.07
CA PRO A 257 -0.95 -16.59 -5.50
C PRO A 257 -2.30 -16.08 -6.02
N MET A 258 -2.30 -15.23 -7.02
CA MET A 258 -3.52 -14.80 -7.68
C MET A 258 -3.96 -15.85 -8.68
N TYR A 259 -4.94 -16.69 -8.31
CA TYR A 259 -5.47 -17.74 -9.18
C TYR A 259 -6.36 -17.21 -10.31
N ASN A 260 -6.80 -15.93 -10.25
CA ASN A 260 -7.73 -15.39 -11.24
C ASN A 260 -7.48 -13.89 -11.48
N TRP A 261 -6.35 -13.58 -12.11
CA TRP A 261 -5.84 -12.23 -12.28
C TRP A 261 -6.82 -11.21 -12.89
N ARG A 262 -7.75 -11.64 -13.74
CA ARG A 262 -8.73 -10.72 -14.36
C ARG A 262 -9.78 -10.19 -13.39
N ILE A 263 -10.07 -10.93 -12.34
CA ILE A 263 -11.07 -10.56 -11.33
C ILE A 263 -10.40 -10.17 -10.02
N ASP A 264 -9.35 -10.89 -9.61
CA ASP A 264 -8.72 -10.75 -8.30
C ASP A 264 -7.54 -9.77 -8.26
N ALA A 265 -6.86 -9.55 -9.39
CA ALA A 265 -5.74 -8.61 -9.48
C ALA A 265 -6.12 -7.14 -9.18
N GLN A 266 -7.38 -6.80 -9.37
CA GLN A 266 -7.87 -5.46 -9.05
C GLN A 266 -8.39 -5.30 -7.62
N VAL A 267 -8.64 -6.39 -6.88
CA VAL A 267 -9.49 -6.28 -5.70
C VAL A 267 -8.91 -6.90 -4.43
N PHE A 268 -8.34 -8.10 -4.42
CA PHE A 268 -8.21 -8.79 -3.13
C PHE A 268 -6.95 -9.64 -2.93
N CYS A 269 -6.16 -9.25 -1.96
CA CYS A 269 -5.40 -10.16 -1.12
C CYS A 269 -6.28 -10.49 0.11
N HIS A 270 -7.31 -11.29 -0.08
CA HIS A 270 -8.12 -11.74 1.04
C HIS A 270 -7.42 -12.85 1.83
N LEU A 271 -7.57 -12.77 3.13
CA LEU A 271 -7.08 -13.67 4.14
C LEU A 271 -7.22 -15.14 3.75
N ARG A 272 -6.12 -15.90 3.74
CA ARG A 272 -6.17 -17.30 4.11
C ARG A 272 -6.30 -17.37 5.63
N LEU A 273 -7.50 -17.25 6.12
CA LEU A 273 -7.89 -17.88 7.36
C LEU A 273 -8.74 -19.07 6.94
N ASP A 274 -8.08 -20.26 6.93
CA ASP A 274 -8.72 -21.56 6.75
C ASP A 274 -9.24 -21.91 5.35
N GLN A 275 -8.93 -23.14 4.90
CA GLN A 275 -9.38 -23.74 3.63
C GLN A 275 -10.91 -23.96 3.55
N SER A 276 -11.67 -23.61 4.59
CA SER A 276 -13.13 -23.73 4.66
C SER A 276 -13.91 -22.61 3.97
N CYS A 277 -13.28 -21.53 3.53
CA CYS A 277 -13.96 -20.36 2.95
C CYS A 277 -14.23 -20.42 1.45
N ILE A 278 -13.85 -21.48 0.74
CA ILE A 278 -14.12 -21.67 -0.69
C ILE A 278 -15.64 -21.72 -1.02
N PRO A 279 -16.56 -22.19 -0.15
CA PRO A 279 -17.99 -22.15 -0.43
C PRO A 279 -18.63 -20.75 -0.41
N ALA A 280 -18.07 -19.79 0.33
CA ALA A 280 -18.67 -18.46 0.49
C ALA A 280 -18.57 -17.56 -0.77
N LEU A 281 -17.58 -17.81 -1.64
CA LEU A 281 -17.42 -17.09 -2.92
C LEU A 281 -18.53 -17.39 -3.94
N ARG A 282 -19.28 -18.48 -3.77
CA ARG A 282 -20.42 -18.83 -4.64
C ARG A 282 -21.73 -18.09 -4.32
N SER A 283 -21.81 -17.36 -3.23
CA SER A 283 -23.04 -16.66 -2.80
C SER A 283 -23.01 -15.14 -2.98
N CYS A 284 -21.90 -14.56 -3.47
CA CYS A 284 -21.80 -13.12 -3.68
C CYS A 284 -22.51 -12.73 -4.99
N LYS A 285 -23.79 -12.35 -4.88
CA LYS A 285 -24.63 -11.89 -6.01
C LYS A 285 -24.06 -10.69 -6.77
N THR A 286 -23.12 -9.97 -6.19
CA THR A 286 -22.47 -8.79 -6.79
C THR A 286 -21.50 -9.17 -7.91
N VAL A 287 -20.94 -10.38 -7.91
CA VAL A 287 -20.02 -10.86 -8.97
C VAL A 287 -20.77 -11.10 -10.28
N ASN A 288 -22.03 -11.50 -10.23
CA ASN A 288 -22.83 -11.80 -11.43
C ASN A 288 -23.29 -10.53 -12.18
N VAL A 289 -23.32 -9.37 -11.55
CA VAL A 289 -23.73 -8.11 -12.21
C VAL A 289 -22.60 -7.54 -13.07
N LEU A 290 -21.34 -7.73 -12.67
CA LEU A 290 -20.20 -7.25 -13.46
C LEU A 290 -19.89 -8.13 -14.69
N ILE A 291 -20.21 -9.41 -14.64
CA ILE A 291 -20.02 -10.33 -15.79
C ILE A 291 -21.01 -10.02 -16.92
N SER A 292 -22.21 -9.57 -16.61
CA SER A 292 -23.23 -9.25 -17.63
C SER A 292 -22.98 -7.91 -18.36
N VAL A 293 -22.18 -7.02 -17.81
CA VAL A 293 -21.86 -5.73 -18.45
C VAL A 293 -20.63 -5.82 -19.39
N LEU A 294 -19.76 -6.80 -19.20
CA LEU A 294 -18.53 -6.96 -20.00
C LEU A 294 -18.70 -7.90 -21.21
N VAL A 295 -19.87 -8.50 -21.42
CA VAL A 295 -20.14 -9.41 -22.55
C VAL A 295 -20.96 -8.74 -23.67
N THR A 296 -21.33 -7.47 -23.51
CA THR A 296 -22.17 -6.75 -24.49
C THR A 296 -21.52 -5.47 -25.05
N HIS A 297 -20.17 -5.42 -25.16
CA HIS A 297 -19.51 -4.44 -26.03
C HIS A 297 -18.23 -5.00 -26.62
#